data_a0b9884c11a88f228f9403ef656eb9ef
#
_entry.id   a0b9884c11a88f228f9403ef656eb9ef
#
_cell.length_a   1.000
_cell.length_b   1.000
_cell.length_c   1.000
_cell.angle_alpha   90.00
_cell.angle_beta   90.00
_cell.angle_gamma   90.00
#
_symmetry.space_group_name_H-M   'P 1'
#
loop_
_entity.id
_entity.type
_entity.pdbx_description
1 polymer ?
#
loop_
_entity_poly.entity_id
_entity_poly.type
_entity_poly.pdbx_seq_one_letter_code
_entity_poly.pdbx_strand_id
1 'polypeptide(L)'
;MVTEERSSDTIRTVIIPNAQEAVVEIGKLRDYTLNPEHRVSRHKARLFSALLGMTRDDADALRGILLEVVRTHDAEYGDRDAHGQRYRLDFVLRWRGQQAPIRSVWNIRPEETFPRLVTCYPLKEVDV
;
A
#
# COMPACT_ATOMS: atom_id res chain seq x y z
N MET A 1 11.14 11.19 32.48
CA MET A 1 11.22 11.00 32.08
C MET A 1 11.66 10.40 31.28
N VAL A 2 11.99 10.14 30.69
CA VAL A 2 12.52 9.56 29.96
C VAL A 2 11.89 8.96 29.00
N THR A 3 11.22 8.79 28.80
CA THR A 3 10.50 8.19 28.01
C THR A 3 10.50 8.80 26.79
N GLU A 4 10.63 9.88 26.62
CA GLU A 4 10.60 10.43 25.49
C GLU A 4 11.58 10.06 24.65
N GLU A 5 12.58 9.72 25.08
CA GLU A 5 13.56 9.36 24.29
C GLU A 5 13.11 8.31 23.53
N ARG A 6 12.31 7.59 24.01
CA ARG A 6 11.91 6.55 23.35
C ARG A 6 11.22 6.98 22.25
N SER A 7 10.67 8.04 22.29
CA SER A 7 9.93 8.41 21.20
C SER A 7 10.82 8.72 20.06
N SER A 8 12.03 9.01 20.29
CA SER A 8 12.86 9.30 19.17
C SER A 8 13.19 8.04 18.43
N ASP A 9 13.01 6.89 19.04
CA ASP A 9 13.28 5.69 18.35
C ASP A 9 12.07 5.28 17.64
N THR A 10 10.97 5.98 17.82
CA THR A 10 9.76 5.54 17.28
C THR A 10 9.65 5.84 15.86
N ILE A 11 8.97 5.04 15.13
CA ILE A 11 8.70 5.27 13.75
C ILE A 11 7.77 6.44 13.63
N ARG A 12 8.08 7.38 12.77
CA ARG A 12 7.26 8.55 12.58
C ARG A 12 6.16 8.23 11.61
N THR A 13 4.93 8.55 11.99
CA THR A 13 3.78 8.28 11.15
C THR A 13 3.04 9.56 10.85
N VAL A 14 2.29 9.55 9.79
CA VAL A 14 1.60 10.74 9.32
C VAL A 14 0.51 10.33 8.34
N ILE A 15 -0.55 11.12 8.27
CA ILE A 15 -1.48 10.98 7.17
C ILE A 15 -0.77 11.59 5.97
N ILE A 16 -0.68 10.86 4.88
CA ILE A 16 0.05 11.34 3.72
C ILE A 16 -0.57 12.65 3.20
N PRO A 17 0.25 13.66 2.93
CA PRO A 17 -0.28 14.94 2.47
C PRO A 17 -1.11 14.79 1.20
N ASN A 18 -2.22 15.51 1.16
CA ASN A 18 -3.12 15.54 0.02
C ASN A 18 -3.65 14.16 -0.37
N ALA A 19 -3.86 13.32 0.63
CA ALA A 19 -4.37 11.97 0.39
C ALA A 19 -5.74 11.98 -0.28
N GLN A 20 -6.50 13.07 -0.15
CA GLN A 20 -7.79 13.15 -0.83
C GLN A 20 -7.61 13.13 -2.33
N GLU A 21 -6.45 13.52 -2.81
CA GLU A 21 -6.18 13.58 -4.24
C GLU A 21 -5.31 12.43 -4.70
N ALA A 22 -5.20 11.40 -3.90
CA ALA A 22 -4.36 10.24 -4.21
C ALA A 22 -4.77 9.59 -5.53
N VAL A 23 -3.79 9.07 -6.23
CA VAL A 23 -4.00 8.43 -7.52
C VAL A 23 -3.64 6.95 -7.43
N VAL A 24 -4.57 6.10 -7.84
CA VAL A 24 -4.34 4.68 -7.98
C VAL A 24 -4.79 4.31 -9.39
N GLU A 25 -3.84 4.02 -10.26
CA GLU A 25 -4.17 3.73 -11.64
C GLU A 25 -4.71 2.33 -11.76
N ILE A 26 -5.89 2.20 -12.35
CA ILE A 26 -6.57 0.91 -12.42
C ILE A 26 -5.75 -0.10 -13.22
N GLY A 27 -5.06 0.35 -14.26
CA GLY A 27 -4.23 -0.55 -15.05
C GLY A 27 -3.10 -1.16 -14.24
N LYS A 28 -2.57 -0.40 -13.27
CA LYS A 28 -1.51 -0.93 -12.44
C LYS A 28 -2.03 -2.09 -11.61
N LEU A 29 -3.26 -2.03 -11.15
CA LEU A 29 -3.82 -3.11 -10.35
C LEU A 29 -4.24 -4.29 -11.22
N ARG A 30 -4.93 -4.01 -12.32
CA ARG A 30 -5.44 -5.08 -13.14
C ARG A 30 -4.35 -5.81 -13.91
N ASP A 31 -3.43 -5.07 -14.47
CA ASP A 31 -2.47 -5.65 -15.39
C ASP A 31 -1.12 -5.95 -14.75
N TYR A 32 -0.89 -5.49 -13.53
CA TYR A 32 0.36 -5.72 -12.87
C TYR A 32 0.14 -6.39 -11.51
N THR A 33 -0.41 -5.68 -10.54
CA THR A 33 -0.53 -6.15 -9.17
C THR A 33 -1.31 -7.46 -9.04
N LEU A 34 -2.44 -7.55 -9.74
CA LEU A 34 -3.33 -8.70 -9.63
C LEU A 34 -3.20 -9.66 -10.80
N ASN A 35 -2.23 -9.46 -11.67
CA ASN A 35 -2.05 -10.30 -12.84
C ASN A 35 -1.13 -11.47 -12.55
N PRO A 36 -1.65 -12.69 -12.44
CA PRO A 36 -0.83 -13.84 -12.07
C PRO A 36 0.13 -14.29 -13.17
N GLU A 37 0.00 -13.71 -14.35
CA GLU A 37 0.88 -14.05 -15.45
C GLU A 37 1.94 -13.00 -15.73
N HIS A 38 1.97 -11.92 -14.95
CA HIS A 38 2.96 -10.88 -15.18
C HIS A 38 4.31 -11.36 -14.64
N ARG A 39 5.34 -11.28 -15.51
CA ARG A 39 6.64 -11.78 -15.12
C ARG A 39 7.13 -11.28 -13.79
N VAL A 40 6.93 -10.01 -13.51
CA VAL A 40 7.51 -9.39 -12.34
C VAL A 40 6.61 -9.51 -11.13
N SER A 41 5.32 -9.31 -11.29
CA SER A 41 4.40 -9.21 -10.15
C SER A 41 3.61 -10.46 -9.85
N ARG A 42 3.84 -11.55 -10.58
CA ARG A 42 3.01 -12.73 -10.41
C ARG A 42 3.00 -13.27 -8.98
N HIS A 43 4.09 -13.13 -8.25
CA HIS A 43 4.10 -13.63 -6.88
C HIS A 43 3.13 -12.84 -6.00
N LYS A 44 3.07 -11.52 -6.19
CA LYS A 44 2.15 -10.69 -5.43
C LYS A 44 0.72 -11.06 -5.79
N ALA A 45 0.47 -11.27 -7.08
CA ALA A 45 -0.87 -11.60 -7.55
C ALA A 45 -1.33 -12.93 -6.96
N ARG A 46 -0.42 -13.89 -6.89
CA ARG A 46 -0.76 -15.19 -6.33
C ARG A 46 -1.03 -15.13 -4.84
N LEU A 47 -0.35 -14.24 -4.13
CA LEU A 47 -0.64 -14.06 -2.72
C LEU A 47 -2.02 -13.44 -2.52
N PHE A 48 -2.39 -12.47 -3.34
CA PHE A 48 -3.74 -11.90 -3.27
C PHE A 48 -4.78 -13.00 -3.49
N SER A 49 -4.55 -13.86 -4.46
CA SER A 49 -5.48 -14.92 -4.75
C SER A 49 -5.51 -15.96 -3.63
N ALA A 50 -4.35 -16.38 -3.15
CA ALA A 50 -4.27 -17.42 -2.14
C ALA A 50 -4.82 -16.98 -0.79
N LEU A 51 -4.53 -15.76 -0.38
CA LEU A 51 -4.92 -15.31 0.95
C LEU A 51 -6.33 -14.70 0.98
N LEU A 52 -6.75 -14.08 -0.10
CA LEU A 52 -8.00 -13.35 -0.11
C LEU A 52 -8.97 -13.77 -1.20
N GLY A 53 -8.54 -14.60 -2.13
CA GLY A 53 -9.38 -14.95 -3.26
C GLY A 53 -9.58 -13.77 -4.21
N MET A 54 -8.68 -12.80 -4.17
CA MET A 54 -8.82 -11.59 -4.97
C MET A 54 -8.07 -11.77 -6.28
N THR A 55 -8.71 -11.42 -7.40
CA THR A 55 -8.13 -11.63 -8.73
C THR A 55 -8.21 -10.34 -9.52
N ARG A 56 -7.82 -10.40 -10.78
CA ARG A 56 -7.85 -9.23 -11.67
C ARG A 56 -9.25 -8.63 -11.77
N ASP A 57 -10.27 -9.46 -11.65
CA ASP A 57 -11.64 -8.97 -11.75
C ASP A 57 -11.99 -8.06 -10.56
N ASP A 58 -11.21 -8.09 -9.51
CA ASP A 58 -11.47 -7.30 -8.32
C ASP A 58 -10.63 -6.03 -8.28
N ALA A 59 -10.00 -5.66 -9.39
CA ALA A 59 -9.13 -4.49 -9.42
C ALA A 59 -9.85 -3.21 -9.00
N ASP A 60 -11.11 -3.04 -9.46
CA ASP A 60 -11.84 -1.83 -9.09
C ASP A 60 -12.11 -1.79 -7.59
N ALA A 61 -12.44 -2.92 -6.99
CA ALA A 61 -12.69 -2.98 -5.56
C ALA A 61 -11.43 -2.66 -4.78
N LEU A 62 -10.30 -3.22 -5.21
CA LEU A 62 -9.03 -2.95 -4.53
C LEU A 62 -8.67 -1.48 -4.65
N ARG A 63 -8.93 -0.86 -5.80
CA ARG A 63 -8.66 0.54 -5.98
C ARG A 63 -9.45 1.38 -4.97
N GLY A 64 -10.72 1.08 -4.82
CA GLY A 64 -11.56 1.79 -3.86
C GLY A 64 -11.06 1.64 -2.44
N ILE A 65 -10.64 0.43 -2.07
CA ILE A 65 -10.13 0.17 -0.74
C ILE A 65 -8.84 0.98 -0.50
N LEU A 66 -7.94 0.98 -1.47
CA LEU A 66 -6.68 1.71 -1.33
C LEU A 66 -6.91 3.22 -1.21
N LEU A 67 -7.86 3.75 -1.96
CA LEU A 67 -8.17 5.17 -1.88
C LEU A 67 -8.76 5.55 -0.53
N GLU A 68 -9.54 4.64 0.05
CA GLU A 68 -10.11 4.89 1.37
C GLU A 68 -9.01 4.80 2.42
N VAL A 69 -8.16 3.81 2.32
CA VAL A 69 -7.11 3.58 3.30
C VAL A 69 -6.11 4.72 3.34
N VAL A 70 -5.70 5.23 2.18
CA VAL A 70 -4.70 6.28 2.14
C VAL A 70 -5.21 7.55 2.79
N ARG A 71 -6.51 7.75 2.81
CA ARG A 71 -7.10 8.95 3.39
C ARG A 71 -7.27 8.87 4.89
N THR A 72 -7.33 7.66 5.43
CA THR A 72 -7.72 7.48 6.81
C THR A 72 -6.66 6.84 7.70
N HIS A 73 -5.65 6.23 7.13
CA HIS A 73 -4.63 5.51 7.92
C HIS A 73 -3.32 6.26 7.94
N ASP A 74 -2.60 6.13 9.04
CA ASP A 74 -1.27 6.70 9.15
C ASP A 74 -0.30 5.90 8.32
N ALA A 75 0.67 6.57 7.77
CA ALA A 75 1.74 5.95 7.00
C ALA A 75 3.07 6.28 7.64
N GLU A 76 4.09 5.51 7.31
CA GLU A 76 5.44 5.77 7.76
C GLU A 76 6.22 6.43 6.65
N TYR A 77 7.10 7.33 7.00
CA TYR A 77 7.98 7.97 6.01
C TYR A 77 8.94 6.93 5.48
N GLY A 78 9.09 6.89 4.17
CA GLY A 78 10.08 6.06 3.52
C GLY A 78 11.20 6.92 2.97
N ASP A 79 11.89 6.43 1.95
CA ASP A 79 13.01 7.15 1.37
C ASP A 79 12.57 8.39 0.63
N ARG A 80 13.47 9.35 0.58
CA ARG A 80 13.27 10.55 -0.19
C ARG A 80 14.46 10.69 -1.09
N ASP A 81 14.24 10.84 -2.38
CA ASP A 81 15.33 10.95 -3.33
C ASP A 81 14.86 11.74 -4.56
N ALA A 82 15.58 11.65 -5.65
CA ALA A 82 15.25 12.42 -6.84
C ALA A 82 13.89 12.06 -7.42
N HIS A 83 13.33 10.91 -7.05
CA HIS A 83 12.04 10.48 -7.57
C HIS A 83 10.88 10.89 -6.67
N GLY A 84 11.15 11.45 -5.51
CA GLY A 84 10.11 11.95 -4.62
C GLY A 84 10.23 11.43 -3.20
N GLN A 85 9.17 11.63 -2.44
CA GLN A 85 9.08 11.18 -1.06
C GLN A 85 8.15 9.98 -1.01
N ARG A 86 8.66 8.85 -0.52
CA ARG A 86 7.86 7.65 -0.42
C ARG A 86 7.28 7.49 0.97
N TYR A 87 6.18 6.77 1.04
CA TYR A 87 5.49 6.46 2.29
C TYR A 87 5.08 5.00 2.23
N ARG A 88 5.09 4.35 3.38
CA ARG A 88 4.66 2.96 3.49
C ARG A 88 3.44 2.92 4.39
N LEU A 89 2.38 2.32 3.94
CA LEU A 89 1.15 2.25 4.69
C LEU A 89 0.66 0.82 4.72
N ASP A 90 0.64 0.22 5.92
CA ASP A 90 0.20 -1.15 6.10
C ASP A 90 -1.19 -1.15 6.69
N PHE A 91 -2.03 -2.06 6.24
CA PHE A 91 -3.39 -2.15 6.75
C PHE A 91 -3.90 -3.58 6.59
N VAL A 92 -4.97 -3.91 7.29
CA VAL A 92 -5.58 -5.22 7.17
C VAL A 92 -6.73 -5.13 6.18
N LEU A 93 -6.66 -5.94 5.13
CA LEU A 93 -7.70 -5.97 4.12
C LEU A 93 -8.64 -7.12 4.43
N ARG A 94 -9.93 -6.83 4.54
CA ARG A 94 -10.94 -7.85 4.74
C ARG A 94 -11.71 -7.99 3.45
N TRP A 95 -11.81 -9.23 2.97
CA TRP A 95 -12.43 -9.46 1.68
C TRP A 95 -13.16 -10.80 1.71
N ARG A 96 -14.48 -10.72 1.63
CA ARG A 96 -15.31 -11.92 1.53
C ARG A 96 -14.98 -12.98 2.58
N GLY A 97 -14.91 -12.55 3.81
CA GLY A 97 -14.69 -13.48 4.91
C GLY A 97 -13.25 -13.82 5.21
N GLN A 98 -12.31 -13.31 4.40
CA GLN A 98 -10.91 -13.54 4.65
C GLN A 98 -10.22 -12.23 4.94
N GLN A 99 -9.04 -12.28 5.53
CA GLN A 99 -8.30 -11.05 5.79
C GLN A 99 -6.82 -11.32 5.71
N ALA A 100 -6.08 -10.30 5.39
CA ALA A 100 -4.62 -10.39 5.29
C ALA A 100 -4.01 -9.01 5.46
N PRO A 101 -2.81 -8.93 6.03
CA PRO A 101 -2.12 -7.64 6.11
C PRO A 101 -1.57 -7.28 4.75
N ILE A 102 -1.78 -6.05 4.36
CA ILE A 102 -1.33 -5.55 3.06
C ILE A 102 -0.38 -4.40 3.28
N ARG A 103 0.70 -4.39 2.54
CA ARG A 103 1.61 -3.25 2.51
C ARG A 103 1.38 -2.47 1.24
N SER A 104 1.19 -1.17 1.37
CA SER A 104 1.10 -0.30 0.21
C SER A 104 2.20 0.73 0.29
N VAL A 105 2.78 1.06 -0.86
CA VAL A 105 3.85 2.05 -0.95
C VAL A 105 3.37 3.15 -1.86
N TRP A 106 3.51 4.38 -1.39
CA TRP A 106 3.03 5.56 -2.11
C TRP A 106 4.18 6.52 -2.34
N ASN A 107 4.07 7.34 -3.35
CA ASN A 107 5.12 8.30 -3.67
C ASN A 107 4.52 9.64 -4.09
N ILE A 108 5.05 10.72 -3.52
CA ILE A 108 4.72 12.06 -3.99
C ILE A 108 5.91 12.48 -4.84
N ARG A 109 5.69 12.64 -6.15
CA ARG A 109 6.77 13.01 -7.07
C ARG A 109 7.21 14.44 -6.81
N PRO A 110 8.46 14.79 -7.15
CA PRO A 110 8.95 16.13 -6.87
C PRO A 110 8.11 17.25 -7.48
N GLU A 111 7.51 16.97 -8.64
CA GLU A 111 6.72 17.98 -9.32
C GLU A 111 5.24 17.92 -8.96
N GLU A 112 4.86 17.03 -8.04
CA GLU A 112 3.47 16.86 -7.66
C GLU A 112 3.28 17.10 -6.19
N THR A 113 2.01 17.22 -5.76
CA THR A 113 1.71 17.46 -4.36
C THR A 113 0.85 16.35 -3.76
N PHE A 114 0.50 15.33 -4.55
CA PHE A 114 -0.39 14.27 -4.11
C PHE A 114 0.28 12.91 -4.27
N PRO A 115 -0.15 11.91 -3.49
CA PRO A 115 0.51 10.60 -3.57
C PRO A 115 -0.04 9.73 -4.69
N ARG A 116 0.85 8.92 -5.27
CA ARG A 116 0.49 7.91 -6.24
C ARG A 116 0.89 6.56 -5.69
N LEU A 117 0.06 5.57 -5.91
CA LEU A 117 0.40 4.22 -5.49
C LEU A 117 1.57 3.70 -6.33
N VAL A 118 2.59 3.20 -5.65
CA VAL A 118 3.73 2.58 -6.31
C VAL A 118 3.50 1.08 -6.42
N THR A 119 3.14 0.44 -5.31
CA THR A 119 2.89 -0.99 -5.30
C THR A 119 2.09 -1.36 -4.06
N CYS A 120 1.47 -2.52 -4.07
CA CYS A 120 0.88 -3.07 -2.86
C CYS A 120 0.92 -4.59 -2.95
N TYR A 121 0.99 -5.24 -1.79
CA TYR A 121 1.05 -6.69 -1.76
C TYR A 121 0.76 -7.20 -0.36
N PRO A 122 0.25 -8.43 -0.26
CA PRO A 122 0.04 -9.01 1.06
C PRO A 122 1.37 -9.33 1.72
N LEU A 123 1.43 -9.12 3.03
CA LEU A 123 2.60 -9.47 3.78
C LEU A 123 2.47 -10.93 4.19
N LYS A 124 3.58 -11.69 4.05
CA LYS A 124 3.52 -13.04 4.43
C LYS A 124 3.45 -13.07 5.90
N GLU A 125 2.63 -13.94 6.42
CA GLU A 125 2.53 -14.07 7.80
C GLU A 125 3.75 -14.67 8.27
N VAL A 126 4.32 -14.19 9.18
CA VAL A 126 5.49 -14.75 9.69
C VAL A 126 5.17 -15.88 10.48
N ASP A 127 5.45 -16.85 10.20
CA ASP A 127 5.17 -17.91 10.89
C ASP A 127 5.93 -18.09 11.79
N VAL A 128 5.91 -17.83 12.28
CA VAL A 128 6.56 -17.84 13.16
C VAL A 128 6.70 -18.63 13.67
#